data_1d3cef60c54af02e835bde28e8ccea7e
#
_entry.id   1d3cef60c54af02e835bde28e8ccea7e
#
_cell.length_a   1.000
_cell.length_b   1.000
_cell.length_c   1.000
_cell.angle_alpha   90.00
_cell.angle_beta   90.00
_cell.angle_gamma   90.00
#
_symmetry.space_group_name_H-M   'P 1'
#
loop_
_entity.id
_entity.type
_entity.pdbx_description
1 polymer ?
#
loop_
_entity_poly.entity_id
_entity_poly.type
_entity_poly.pdbx_seq_one_letter_code
_entity_poly.pdbx_strand_id
1 'polypeptide(L)'
;MTNMSTPTLKLDVPRFYLGLAIALALHLFLISLPIAFWVDMNLYKDWAITMVQQGFANFYNYSTNCDYPPTNLYVLWMIGKIFQFFDPNFSHTDGLLLMVLIKLPPVLADIGSALLITEILKPHTTEATAHKLGLLYAFNPLMLFVSGVWGQVDGLMNFLMLLAFYLIQQNYVIRSGLLIAVMIIIKPQGLFFAPFLVLSQWFRQVWWKWTAIAGGGLGLIWLIILPFYGIGSPETINISKPFFSLYKLLKGTADYYSFASVNAFNFWGWANWIRDYTTFLGISYKVIGLIFLGILLIWLGVFLYQQHHFTASDSTTPRFTAQIIAISIMLFGFFMLPTRMHERYMLYGLGFLVIAIALIPAIKWIYWGLTITGAANVGYAYLRYNYEDLFYAIPEMWLQSVVYTVSAVNVILFLVILSYTFRPQPLASAPAVIP
;
A
#
# COMPACT_ATOMS: atom_id res chain seq x y z
N MET A 1 4.77 -25.50 46.32
CA MET A 1 5.05 -24.36 45.45
C MET A 1 3.97 -24.34 44.39
N THR A 2 2.97 -23.50 44.58
CA THR A 2 1.78 -23.37 43.73
C THR A 2 2.17 -22.62 42.45
N ASN A 3 2.14 -23.28 41.33
CA ASN A 3 2.26 -22.67 39.99
C ASN A 3 1.11 -21.66 39.78
N MET A 4 1.38 -20.38 39.98
CA MET A 4 0.53 -19.33 39.45
C MET A 4 0.70 -19.29 37.92
N SER A 5 -0.18 -19.96 37.22
CA SER A 5 -0.37 -19.73 35.79
C SER A 5 -0.91 -18.31 35.63
N THR A 6 -0.11 -17.41 35.07
CA THR A 6 -0.57 -16.09 34.64
C THR A 6 -1.78 -16.29 33.71
N PRO A 7 -2.94 -15.68 33.99
CA PRO A 7 -4.10 -15.77 33.11
C PRO A 7 -3.73 -15.07 31.79
N THR A 8 -3.47 -15.85 30.73
CA THR A 8 -3.46 -15.31 29.39
C THR A 8 -4.86 -14.80 29.11
N LEU A 9 -5.00 -13.48 29.01
CA LEU A 9 -6.24 -12.82 28.58
C LEU A 9 -6.59 -13.38 27.19
N LYS A 10 -7.42 -14.44 27.15
CA LYS A 10 -8.09 -14.86 25.92
C LYS A 10 -9.01 -13.72 25.55
N LEU A 11 -8.69 -12.98 24.50
CA LEU A 11 -9.67 -12.09 23.87
C LEU A 11 -10.72 -13.03 23.28
N ASP A 12 -11.90 -13.14 23.95
CA ASP A 12 -13.02 -13.87 23.42
C ASP A 12 -13.42 -13.29 22.06
N VAL A 13 -13.85 -14.14 21.16
CA VAL A 13 -14.32 -13.75 19.81
C VAL A 13 -15.26 -12.52 19.83
N PRO A 14 -16.22 -12.40 20.77
CA PRO A 14 -17.07 -11.20 20.91
C PRO A 14 -16.27 -9.91 21.16
N ARG A 15 -15.20 -9.96 21.95
CA ARG A 15 -14.38 -8.77 22.24
C ARG A 15 -13.56 -8.31 21.03
N PHE A 16 -13.12 -9.22 20.18
CA PHE A 16 -12.45 -8.89 18.94
C PHE A 16 -13.38 -8.12 17.99
N TYR A 17 -14.62 -8.65 17.76
CA TYR A 17 -15.58 -7.96 16.91
C TYR A 17 -16.04 -6.63 17.50
N LEU A 18 -16.17 -6.53 18.83
CA LEU A 18 -16.41 -5.24 19.50
C LEU A 18 -15.26 -4.26 19.23
N GLY A 19 -14.01 -4.71 19.31
CA GLY A 19 -12.82 -3.90 18.97
C GLY A 19 -12.85 -3.40 17.53
N LEU A 20 -13.20 -4.27 16.58
CA LEU A 20 -13.37 -3.87 15.17
C LEU A 20 -14.53 -2.89 14.98
N ALA A 21 -15.64 -3.08 15.67
CA ALA A 21 -16.77 -2.15 15.63
C ALA A 21 -16.38 -0.76 16.17
N ILE A 22 -15.59 -0.70 17.25
CA ILE A 22 -15.06 0.55 17.81
C ILE A 22 -14.07 1.19 16.80
N ALA A 23 -13.19 0.40 16.17
CA ALA A 23 -12.28 0.92 15.14
C ALA A 23 -13.06 1.48 13.94
N LEU A 24 -14.07 0.76 13.47
CA LEU A 24 -14.96 1.25 12.40
C LEU A 24 -15.69 2.53 12.81
N ALA A 25 -16.25 2.58 14.03
CA ALA A 25 -16.92 3.78 14.54
C ALA A 25 -15.97 4.99 14.59
N LEU A 26 -14.70 4.78 14.99
CA LEU A 26 -13.68 5.82 14.98
C LEU A 26 -13.36 6.31 13.55
N HIS A 27 -13.21 5.39 12.59
CA HIS A 27 -13.04 5.75 11.19
C HIS A 27 -14.25 6.53 10.64
N LEU A 28 -15.47 6.05 10.93
CA LEU A 28 -16.70 6.72 10.50
C LEU A 28 -16.83 8.12 11.13
N PHE A 29 -16.42 8.27 12.38
CA PHE A 29 -16.34 9.58 13.01
C PHE A 29 -15.33 10.48 12.29
N LEU A 30 -14.12 10.00 11.97
CA LEU A 30 -13.11 10.80 11.28
C LEU A 30 -13.56 11.23 9.88
N ILE A 31 -14.20 10.36 9.09
CA ILE A 31 -14.70 10.74 7.76
C ILE A 31 -15.88 11.70 7.81
N SER A 32 -16.62 11.76 8.94
CA SER A 32 -17.72 12.70 9.13
C SER A 32 -17.26 14.12 9.50
N LEU A 33 -15.97 14.30 9.81
CA LEU A 33 -15.42 15.64 10.05
C LEU A 33 -15.18 16.36 8.71
N PRO A 34 -15.41 17.69 8.65
CA PRO A 34 -15.18 18.48 7.43
C PRO A 34 -13.68 18.78 7.22
N ILE A 35 -12.85 17.74 7.26
CA ILE A 35 -11.40 17.81 7.10
C ILE A 35 -10.95 16.81 6.03
N ALA A 36 -10.04 17.19 5.16
CA ALA A 36 -9.49 16.35 4.11
C ALA A 36 -8.11 16.89 3.69
N PHE A 37 -7.36 16.13 2.91
CA PHE A 37 -6.31 16.71 2.10
C PHE A 37 -6.96 17.29 0.84
N TRP A 38 -7.16 18.60 0.85
CA TRP A 38 -8.08 19.27 -0.09
C TRP A 38 -7.62 19.15 -1.54
N VAL A 39 -6.31 19.09 -1.81
CA VAL A 39 -5.80 18.90 -3.18
C VAL A 39 -6.33 17.61 -3.78
N ASP A 40 -6.17 16.48 -3.10
CA ASP A 40 -6.64 15.17 -3.59
C ASP A 40 -8.17 15.08 -3.56
N MET A 41 -8.79 15.57 -2.48
CA MET A 41 -10.23 15.47 -2.29
C MET A 41 -11.01 16.22 -3.38
N ASN A 42 -10.58 17.42 -3.76
CA ASN A 42 -11.21 18.18 -4.82
C ASN A 42 -11.08 17.48 -6.18
N LEU A 43 -9.91 16.88 -6.46
CA LEU A 43 -9.73 16.05 -7.67
C LEU A 43 -10.67 14.84 -7.67
N TYR A 44 -10.80 14.12 -6.56
CA TYR A 44 -11.69 12.95 -6.50
C TYR A 44 -13.17 13.33 -6.65
N LYS A 45 -13.59 14.47 -6.08
CA LYS A 45 -14.94 15.00 -6.28
C LYS A 45 -15.19 15.34 -7.75
N ASP A 46 -14.27 16.08 -8.38
CA ASP A 46 -14.35 16.45 -9.80
C ASP A 46 -14.40 15.19 -10.69
N TRP A 47 -13.53 14.21 -10.44
CA TRP A 47 -13.52 12.97 -11.21
C TRP A 47 -14.80 12.16 -11.02
N ALA A 48 -15.35 12.08 -9.81
CA ALA A 48 -16.61 11.38 -9.56
C ALA A 48 -17.79 12.00 -10.33
N ILE A 49 -17.87 13.33 -10.36
CA ILE A 49 -18.90 14.08 -11.08
C ILE A 49 -18.70 13.94 -12.59
N THR A 50 -17.49 14.17 -13.07
CA THR A 50 -17.15 14.07 -14.51
C THR A 50 -17.42 12.65 -15.05
N MET A 51 -17.13 11.59 -14.28
CA MET A 51 -17.44 10.22 -14.65
C MET A 51 -18.94 9.99 -14.84
N VAL A 52 -19.78 10.62 -14.02
CA VAL A 52 -21.25 10.52 -14.15
C VAL A 52 -21.79 11.31 -15.32
N GLN A 53 -21.27 12.52 -15.53
CA GLN A 53 -21.77 13.47 -16.54
C GLN A 53 -21.28 13.13 -17.95
N GLN A 54 -20.02 12.75 -18.10
CA GLN A 54 -19.36 12.53 -19.40
C GLN A 54 -19.24 11.06 -19.79
N GLY A 55 -19.39 10.14 -18.82
CA GLY A 55 -19.21 8.69 -19.04
C GLY A 55 -17.75 8.30 -19.26
N PHE A 56 -17.53 6.97 -19.39
CA PHE A 56 -16.19 6.39 -19.44
C PHE A 56 -15.39 6.86 -20.66
N ALA A 57 -15.97 6.84 -21.84
CA ALA A 57 -15.27 7.12 -23.09
C ALA A 57 -14.77 8.57 -23.23
N ASN A 58 -15.44 9.52 -22.57
CA ASN A 58 -15.10 10.92 -22.65
C ASN A 58 -14.34 11.44 -21.42
N PHE A 59 -14.25 10.65 -20.36
CA PHE A 59 -13.70 11.10 -19.07
C PHE A 59 -12.36 11.83 -19.19
N TYR A 60 -11.36 11.21 -19.84
CA TYR A 60 -10.03 11.81 -19.96
C TYR A 60 -9.95 13.02 -20.89
N ASN A 61 -11.00 13.30 -21.66
CA ASN A 61 -11.09 14.50 -22.48
C ASN A 61 -11.61 15.71 -21.68
N TYR A 62 -12.41 15.46 -20.63
CA TYR A 62 -13.08 16.48 -19.84
C TYR A 62 -12.52 16.64 -18.43
N SER A 63 -11.88 15.59 -17.87
CA SER A 63 -11.27 15.69 -16.55
C SER A 63 -9.99 16.51 -16.59
N THR A 64 -9.85 17.39 -15.62
CA THR A 64 -8.61 18.14 -15.41
C THR A 64 -7.64 17.29 -14.57
N ASN A 65 -6.38 17.20 -15.02
CA ASN A 65 -5.26 16.65 -14.24
C ASN A 65 -5.47 15.23 -13.68
N CYS A 66 -6.21 14.34 -14.36
CA CYS A 66 -6.34 12.97 -13.90
C CYS A 66 -5.10 12.14 -14.22
N ASP A 67 -4.33 11.80 -13.19
CA ASP A 67 -3.14 10.96 -13.25
C ASP A 67 -3.42 9.50 -12.83
N TYR A 68 -4.66 9.17 -12.48
CA TYR A 68 -5.06 7.82 -12.07
C TYR A 68 -5.46 6.95 -13.25
N PRO A 69 -5.03 5.66 -13.25
CA PRO A 69 -5.52 4.67 -14.19
C PRO A 69 -7.02 4.36 -14.00
N PRO A 70 -7.67 3.77 -15.02
CA PRO A 70 -9.13 3.60 -15.08
C PRO A 70 -9.81 2.89 -13.92
N THR A 71 -9.16 1.93 -13.24
CA THR A 71 -9.88 1.08 -12.27
C THR A 71 -10.43 1.86 -11.08
N ASN A 72 -9.67 2.83 -10.55
CA ASN A 72 -10.17 3.67 -9.44
C ASN A 72 -11.36 4.54 -9.88
N LEU A 73 -11.42 4.89 -11.17
CA LEU A 73 -12.50 5.71 -11.71
C LEU A 73 -13.85 4.99 -11.71
N TYR A 74 -13.88 3.65 -11.81
CA TYR A 74 -15.13 2.89 -11.62
C TYR A 74 -15.69 3.05 -10.21
N VAL A 75 -14.82 3.07 -9.20
CA VAL A 75 -15.22 3.31 -7.81
C VAL A 75 -15.78 4.72 -7.66
N LEU A 76 -15.08 5.72 -8.24
CA LEU A 76 -15.55 7.11 -8.21
C LEU A 76 -16.84 7.31 -9.01
N TRP A 77 -17.02 6.62 -10.14
CA TRP A 77 -18.27 6.61 -10.88
C TRP A 77 -19.44 6.06 -10.04
N MET A 78 -19.23 4.95 -9.35
CA MET A 78 -20.24 4.37 -8.46
C MET A 78 -20.60 5.36 -7.33
N ILE A 79 -19.60 5.98 -6.71
CA ILE A 79 -19.78 7.02 -5.70
C ILE A 79 -20.55 8.21 -6.27
N GLY A 80 -20.18 8.67 -7.45
CA GLY A 80 -20.88 9.76 -8.14
C GLY A 80 -22.35 9.43 -8.45
N LYS A 81 -22.65 8.17 -8.81
CA LYS A 81 -24.02 7.68 -9.02
C LYS A 81 -24.82 7.63 -7.72
N ILE A 82 -24.21 7.19 -6.62
CA ILE A 82 -24.85 7.22 -5.30
C ILE A 82 -25.10 8.67 -4.89
N PHE A 83 -24.14 9.55 -5.07
CA PHE A 83 -24.31 10.98 -4.77
C PHE A 83 -25.39 11.61 -5.62
N GLN A 84 -25.46 11.32 -6.94
CA GLN A 84 -26.51 11.80 -7.86
C GLN A 84 -27.92 11.42 -7.41
N PHE A 85 -28.09 10.29 -6.73
CA PHE A 85 -29.40 9.91 -6.17
C PHE A 85 -29.88 10.89 -5.09
N PHE A 86 -28.96 11.47 -4.30
CA PHE A 86 -29.28 12.44 -3.25
C PHE A 86 -29.24 13.88 -3.73
N ASP A 87 -28.42 14.19 -4.72
CA ASP A 87 -28.26 15.51 -5.34
C ASP A 87 -28.23 15.38 -6.88
N PRO A 88 -29.40 15.28 -7.53
CA PRO A 88 -29.48 15.02 -8.97
C PRO A 88 -28.79 16.04 -9.86
N ASN A 89 -28.68 17.27 -9.39
CA ASN A 89 -28.10 18.40 -10.13
C ASN A 89 -26.67 18.73 -9.76
N PHE A 90 -26.07 17.96 -8.83
CA PHE A 90 -24.73 18.22 -8.28
C PHE A 90 -24.58 19.64 -7.71
N SER A 91 -25.62 20.14 -7.03
CA SER A 91 -25.67 21.51 -6.51
C SER A 91 -24.88 21.68 -5.19
N HIS A 92 -24.63 20.58 -4.45
CA HIS A 92 -23.99 20.60 -3.13
C HIS A 92 -22.72 19.74 -3.09
N THR A 93 -21.89 19.81 -4.14
CA THR A 93 -20.66 19.01 -4.28
C THR A 93 -19.60 19.31 -3.23
N ASP A 94 -19.63 20.53 -2.65
CA ASP A 94 -18.75 20.91 -1.53
C ASP A 94 -19.22 20.34 -0.18
N GLY A 95 -20.42 19.77 -0.17
CA GLY A 95 -21.01 19.17 1.02
C GLY A 95 -20.27 17.95 1.55
N LEU A 96 -20.57 17.61 2.79
CA LEU A 96 -19.95 16.49 3.52
C LEU A 96 -20.25 15.13 2.88
N LEU A 97 -21.43 14.95 2.26
CA LEU A 97 -21.88 13.65 1.76
C LEU A 97 -20.92 13.06 0.72
N LEU A 98 -20.55 13.85 -0.30
CA LEU A 98 -19.65 13.37 -1.37
C LEU A 98 -18.26 13.01 -0.80
N MET A 99 -17.75 13.82 0.14
CA MET A 99 -16.49 13.57 0.80
C MET A 99 -16.53 12.27 1.63
N VAL A 100 -17.60 12.04 2.38
CA VAL A 100 -17.80 10.80 3.17
C VAL A 100 -17.85 9.59 2.25
N LEU A 101 -18.60 9.66 1.14
CA LEU A 101 -18.70 8.57 0.17
C LEU A 101 -17.34 8.24 -0.46
N ILE A 102 -16.50 9.25 -0.75
CA ILE A 102 -15.15 9.05 -1.31
C ILE A 102 -14.22 8.37 -0.29
N LYS A 103 -14.32 8.71 1.00
CA LYS A 103 -13.47 8.15 2.06
C LYS A 103 -13.92 6.77 2.52
N LEU A 104 -15.16 6.38 2.28
CA LEU A 104 -15.71 5.13 2.79
C LEU A 104 -14.99 3.87 2.27
N PRO A 105 -14.66 3.70 0.97
CA PRO A 105 -13.96 2.52 0.47
C PRO A 105 -12.61 2.24 1.14
N PRO A 106 -11.66 3.20 1.28
CA PRO A 106 -10.40 2.93 1.98
C PRO A 106 -10.60 2.62 3.47
N VAL A 107 -11.59 3.24 4.13
CA VAL A 107 -11.92 2.93 5.54
C VAL A 107 -12.41 1.48 5.69
N LEU A 108 -13.33 1.04 4.83
CA LEU A 108 -13.79 -0.35 4.84
C LEU A 108 -12.65 -1.34 4.53
N ALA A 109 -11.74 -0.95 3.66
CA ALA A 109 -10.55 -1.73 3.33
C ALA A 109 -9.59 -1.86 4.52
N ASP A 110 -9.42 -0.82 5.36
CA ASP A 110 -8.62 -0.90 6.58
C ASP A 110 -9.20 -1.90 7.59
N ILE A 111 -10.50 -1.92 7.78
CA ILE A 111 -11.18 -2.94 8.62
C ILE A 111 -11.05 -4.33 8.00
N GLY A 112 -11.20 -4.45 6.67
CA GLY A 112 -10.95 -5.68 5.93
C GLY A 112 -9.51 -6.18 6.08
N SER A 113 -8.54 -5.27 6.09
CA SER A 113 -7.12 -5.58 6.32
C SER A 113 -6.87 -6.16 7.71
N ALA A 114 -7.51 -5.60 8.76
CA ALA A 114 -7.42 -6.13 10.12
C ALA A 114 -7.97 -7.56 10.24
N LEU A 115 -9.11 -7.82 9.60
CA LEU A 115 -9.68 -9.18 9.50
C LEU A 115 -8.72 -10.12 8.76
N LEU A 116 -8.18 -9.68 7.63
CA LEU A 116 -7.30 -10.49 6.79
C LEU A 116 -5.97 -10.79 7.49
N ILE A 117 -5.38 -9.83 8.21
CA ILE A 117 -4.21 -10.04 9.07
C ILE A 117 -4.50 -11.13 10.10
N THR A 118 -5.67 -11.08 10.73
CA THR A 118 -6.10 -12.10 11.69
C THR A 118 -6.17 -13.49 11.05
N GLU A 119 -6.79 -13.61 9.87
CA GLU A 119 -6.90 -14.88 9.13
C GLU A 119 -5.53 -15.41 8.68
N ILE A 120 -4.63 -14.55 8.21
CA ILE A 120 -3.26 -14.93 7.83
C ILE A 120 -2.49 -15.47 9.04
N LEU A 121 -2.72 -14.92 10.22
CA LEU A 121 -2.00 -15.27 11.44
C LEU A 121 -2.52 -16.52 12.15
N LYS A 122 -3.80 -16.88 12.03
CA LYS A 122 -4.41 -18.03 12.72
C LYS A 122 -3.61 -19.33 12.63
N PRO A 123 -3.04 -19.72 11.46
CA PRO A 123 -2.24 -20.94 11.36
C PRO A 123 -0.87 -20.87 12.04
N HIS A 124 -0.40 -19.66 12.42
CA HIS A 124 0.98 -19.40 12.84
C HIS A 124 1.12 -18.91 14.29
N THR A 125 0.01 -18.58 14.95
CA THR A 125 0.01 -18.10 16.33
C THR A 125 -1.30 -18.42 17.04
N THR A 126 -1.43 -18.02 18.32
CA THR A 126 -2.68 -18.19 19.05
C THR A 126 -3.75 -17.22 18.51
N GLU A 127 -5.01 -17.62 18.55
CA GLU A 127 -6.15 -16.81 18.12
C GLU A 127 -6.15 -15.44 18.84
N ALA A 128 -5.87 -15.42 20.15
CA ALA A 128 -5.78 -14.19 20.93
C ALA A 128 -4.69 -13.24 20.41
N THR A 129 -3.53 -13.76 19.97
CA THR A 129 -2.45 -12.96 19.38
C THR A 129 -2.85 -12.45 18.00
N ALA A 130 -3.46 -13.29 17.16
CA ALA A 130 -3.95 -12.88 15.85
C ALA A 130 -4.98 -11.74 15.96
N HIS A 131 -5.96 -11.86 16.88
CA HIS A 131 -6.95 -10.81 17.15
C HIS A 131 -6.30 -9.50 17.62
N LYS A 132 -5.36 -9.56 18.57
CA LYS A 132 -4.64 -8.35 19.05
C LYS A 132 -3.90 -7.64 17.94
N LEU A 133 -3.26 -8.38 17.05
CA LEU A 133 -2.49 -7.80 15.94
C LEU A 133 -3.39 -7.25 14.84
N GLY A 134 -4.52 -7.91 14.54
CA GLY A 134 -5.55 -7.31 13.67
C GLY A 134 -6.06 -5.99 14.21
N LEU A 135 -6.36 -5.91 15.52
CA LEU A 135 -6.76 -4.65 16.17
C LEU A 135 -5.64 -3.63 16.20
N LEU A 136 -4.38 -4.04 16.41
CA LEU A 136 -3.22 -3.13 16.34
C LEU A 136 -3.14 -2.41 14.99
N TYR A 137 -3.45 -3.11 13.89
CA TYR A 137 -3.54 -2.52 12.56
C TYR A 137 -4.74 -1.57 12.45
N ALA A 138 -5.94 -2.02 12.87
CA ALA A 138 -7.18 -1.23 12.76
C ALA A 138 -7.11 0.10 13.52
N PHE A 139 -6.38 0.15 14.65
CA PHE A 139 -6.17 1.36 15.45
C PHE A 139 -4.85 2.07 15.15
N ASN A 140 -4.12 1.69 14.09
CA ASN A 140 -2.89 2.39 13.75
C ASN A 140 -3.20 3.85 13.38
N PRO A 141 -2.60 4.85 14.08
CA PRO A 141 -2.93 6.25 13.86
C PRO A 141 -2.60 6.76 12.46
N LEU A 142 -1.60 6.17 11.79
CA LEU A 142 -1.24 6.53 10.43
C LEU A 142 -2.29 6.02 9.43
N MET A 143 -2.86 4.81 9.63
CA MET A 143 -3.96 4.29 8.82
C MET A 143 -5.23 5.13 9.01
N LEU A 144 -5.60 5.39 10.27
CA LEU A 144 -6.71 6.28 10.63
C LEU A 144 -6.59 7.64 9.95
N PHE A 145 -5.38 8.21 9.94
CA PHE A 145 -5.14 9.52 9.33
C PHE A 145 -5.25 9.47 7.79
N VAL A 146 -4.60 8.51 7.14
CA VAL A 146 -4.54 8.48 5.67
C VAL A 146 -5.89 8.12 5.05
N SER A 147 -6.62 7.16 5.61
CA SER A 147 -7.94 6.77 5.11
C SER A 147 -9.05 7.69 5.63
N GLY A 148 -9.03 8.03 6.93
CA GLY A 148 -10.12 8.77 7.60
C GLY A 148 -10.01 10.28 7.43
N VAL A 149 -8.82 10.86 7.59
CA VAL A 149 -8.60 12.32 7.49
C VAL A 149 -8.22 12.73 6.07
N TRP A 150 -7.14 12.18 5.53
CA TRP A 150 -6.67 12.52 4.17
C TRP A 150 -7.69 12.12 3.09
N GLY A 151 -8.20 10.87 3.14
CA GLY A 151 -9.14 10.34 2.16
C GLY A 151 -8.46 9.63 0.97
N GLN A 152 -7.26 9.10 1.18
CA GLN A 152 -6.50 8.42 0.13
C GLN A 152 -6.89 6.95 -0.04
N VAL A 153 -6.76 6.46 -1.28
CA VAL A 153 -7.06 5.08 -1.70
C VAL A 153 -6.01 4.05 -1.19
N ASP A 154 -4.97 4.50 -0.47
CA ASP A 154 -3.87 3.65 -0.03
C ASP A 154 -4.30 2.54 0.96
N GLY A 155 -5.35 2.76 1.77
CA GLY A 155 -5.96 1.70 2.58
C GLY A 155 -6.48 0.54 1.74
N LEU A 156 -7.14 0.84 0.60
CA LEU A 156 -7.57 -0.19 -0.36
C LEU A 156 -6.38 -0.94 -0.96
N MET A 157 -5.29 -0.23 -1.31
CA MET A 157 -4.08 -0.87 -1.83
C MET A 157 -3.45 -1.82 -0.80
N ASN A 158 -3.37 -1.43 0.47
CA ASN A 158 -2.91 -2.30 1.56
C ASN A 158 -3.74 -3.58 1.68
N PHE A 159 -5.06 -3.44 1.66
CA PHE A 159 -5.97 -4.60 1.70
C PHE A 159 -5.72 -5.55 0.52
N LEU A 160 -5.59 -5.02 -0.69
CA LEU A 160 -5.37 -5.83 -1.89
C LEU A 160 -3.99 -6.52 -1.87
N MET A 161 -2.94 -5.86 -1.35
CA MET A 161 -1.62 -6.47 -1.17
C MET A 161 -1.65 -7.62 -0.15
N LEU A 162 -2.33 -7.43 0.98
CA LEU A 162 -2.55 -8.48 1.98
C LEU A 162 -3.38 -9.64 1.39
N LEU A 163 -4.41 -9.34 0.60
CA LEU A 163 -5.23 -10.35 -0.08
C LEU A 163 -4.40 -11.12 -1.12
N ALA A 164 -3.56 -10.43 -1.90
CA ALA A 164 -2.66 -11.09 -2.85
C ALA A 164 -1.69 -12.04 -2.13
N PHE A 165 -1.14 -11.62 -0.99
CA PHE A 165 -0.31 -12.47 -0.13
C PHE A 165 -1.11 -13.67 0.42
N TYR A 166 -2.30 -13.45 0.96
CA TYR A 166 -3.18 -14.53 1.44
C TYR A 166 -3.47 -15.56 0.35
N LEU A 167 -3.78 -15.12 -0.86
CA LEU A 167 -3.99 -16.01 -2.01
C LEU A 167 -2.76 -16.85 -2.34
N ILE A 168 -1.55 -16.28 -2.21
CA ILE A 168 -0.29 -17.04 -2.36
C ILE A 168 -0.20 -18.12 -1.28
N GLN A 169 -0.49 -17.80 -0.02
CA GLN A 169 -0.45 -18.78 1.07
C GLN A 169 -1.47 -19.91 0.88
N GLN A 170 -2.63 -19.61 0.28
CA GLN A 170 -3.64 -20.61 -0.09
C GLN A 170 -3.36 -21.34 -1.42
N ASN A 171 -2.16 -21.17 -2.00
CA ASN A 171 -1.75 -21.73 -3.29
C ASN A 171 -2.59 -21.28 -4.52
N TYR A 172 -3.35 -20.18 -4.39
CA TYR A 172 -4.10 -19.56 -5.47
C TYR A 172 -3.24 -18.55 -6.25
N VAL A 173 -2.08 -18.99 -6.76
CA VAL A 173 -1.05 -18.13 -7.35
C VAL A 173 -1.56 -17.37 -8.58
N ILE A 174 -2.37 -18.01 -9.44
CA ILE A 174 -2.98 -17.34 -10.61
C ILE A 174 -3.91 -16.21 -10.15
N ARG A 175 -4.77 -16.45 -9.16
CA ARG A 175 -5.69 -15.42 -8.65
C ARG A 175 -4.91 -14.24 -8.07
N SER A 176 -3.82 -14.52 -7.34
CA SER A 176 -2.92 -13.47 -6.83
C SER A 176 -2.30 -12.66 -7.97
N GLY A 177 -1.79 -13.31 -9.02
CA GLY A 177 -1.22 -12.63 -10.19
C GLY A 177 -2.24 -11.76 -10.94
N LEU A 178 -3.46 -12.23 -11.11
CA LEU A 178 -4.55 -11.46 -11.70
C LEU A 178 -4.96 -10.26 -10.84
N LEU A 179 -4.99 -10.45 -9.51
CA LEU A 179 -5.23 -9.36 -8.58
C LEU A 179 -4.15 -8.28 -8.64
N ILE A 180 -2.87 -8.67 -8.75
CA ILE A 180 -1.76 -7.72 -8.95
C ILE A 180 -1.93 -6.94 -10.26
N ALA A 181 -2.36 -7.58 -11.35
CA ALA A 181 -2.64 -6.89 -12.61
C ALA A 181 -3.73 -5.81 -12.44
N VAL A 182 -4.78 -6.09 -11.66
CA VAL A 182 -5.81 -5.09 -11.30
C VAL A 182 -5.23 -3.98 -10.42
N MET A 183 -4.42 -4.33 -9.41
CA MET A 183 -3.79 -3.35 -8.51
C MET A 183 -2.96 -2.31 -9.28
N ILE A 184 -2.19 -2.74 -10.28
CA ILE A 184 -1.35 -1.84 -11.12
C ILE A 184 -2.19 -0.78 -11.82
N ILE A 185 -3.41 -1.11 -12.22
CA ILE A 185 -4.34 -0.19 -12.89
C ILE A 185 -5.38 0.44 -11.96
N ILE A 186 -5.34 0.17 -10.64
CA ILE A 186 -5.95 1.01 -9.60
C ILE A 186 -4.98 2.17 -9.31
N LYS A 187 -3.72 1.81 -9.02
CA LYS A 187 -2.65 2.73 -8.68
C LYS A 187 -1.31 2.07 -9.07
N PRO A 188 -0.40 2.75 -9.80
CA PRO A 188 0.86 2.15 -10.28
C PRO A 188 1.70 1.50 -9.18
N GLN A 189 1.53 1.92 -7.92
CA GLN A 189 2.17 1.34 -6.74
C GLN A 189 1.80 -0.14 -6.50
N GLY A 190 0.72 -0.64 -7.12
CA GLY A 190 0.44 -2.08 -7.17
C GLY A 190 1.61 -2.91 -7.73
N LEU A 191 2.44 -2.29 -8.58
CA LEU A 191 3.66 -2.91 -9.11
C LEU A 191 4.68 -3.25 -8.00
N PHE A 192 4.65 -2.57 -6.84
CA PHE A 192 5.59 -2.83 -5.74
C PHE A 192 5.43 -4.25 -5.17
N PHE A 193 4.27 -4.86 -5.33
CA PHE A 193 4.03 -6.23 -4.87
C PHE A 193 4.44 -7.30 -5.91
N ALA A 194 4.50 -6.98 -7.21
CA ALA A 194 4.76 -7.94 -8.27
C ALA A 194 6.10 -8.71 -8.11
N PRO A 195 7.24 -8.07 -7.73
CA PRO A 195 8.49 -8.80 -7.52
C PRO A 195 8.37 -9.87 -6.43
N PHE A 196 7.58 -9.65 -5.37
CA PHE A 196 7.37 -10.65 -4.34
C PHE A 196 6.71 -11.92 -4.89
N LEU A 197 5.68 -11.79 -5.73
CA LEU A 197 5.06 -12.93 -6.39
C LEU A 197 6.10 -13.74 -7.16
N VAL A 198 6.93 -13.07 -7.97
CA VAL A 198 7.97 -13.71 -8.76
C VAL A 198 9.01 -14.37 -7.86
N LEU A 199 9.63 -13.62 -6.94
CA LEU A 199 10.72 -14.12 -6.09
C LEU A 199 10.29 -15.27 -5.18
N SER A 200 9.05 -15.24 -4.67
CA SER A 200 8.56 -16.28 -3.74
C SER A 200 8.00 -17.52 -4.44
N GLN A 201 7.60 -17.42 -5.73
CA GLN A 201 6.89 -18.49 -6.43
C GLN A 201 7.62 -19.04 -7.65
N TRP A 202 8.68 -18.37 -8.16
CA TRP A 202 9.34 -18.73 -9.42
C TRP A 202 9.73 -20.22 -9.50
N PHE A 203 10.40 -20.73 -8.47
CA PHE A 203 10.89 -22.13 -8.42
C PHE A 203 9.81 -23.12 -7.93
N ARG A 204 8.61 -22.66 -7.55
CA ARG A 204 7.55 -23.48 -6.97
C ARG A 204 6.43 -23.78 -7.97
N GLN A 205 6.30 -22.98 -9.01
CA GLN A 205 5.17 -23.04 -9.92
C GLN A 205 5.62 -23.51 -11.29
N VAL A 206 4.73 -24.28 -11.94
CA VAL A 206 4.91 -24.72 -13.33
C VAL A 206 4.74 -23.56 -14.31
N TRP A 207 5.45 -23.59 -15.42
CA TRP A 207 5.54 -22.49 -16.39
C TRP A 207 4.18 -22.00 -16.94
N TRP A 208 3.21 -22.90 -17.14
CA TRP A 208 1.90 -22.51 -17.66
C TRP A 208 1.11 -21.59 -16.74
N LYS A 209 1.36 -21.63 -15.42
CA LYS A 209 0.73 -20.67 -14.49
C LYS A 209 1.25 -19.26 -14.72
N TRP A 210 2.52 -19.10 -15.08
CA TRP A 210 3.09 -17.80 -15.44
C TRP A 210 2.51 -17.26 -16.73
N THR A 211 2.32 -18.12 -17.75
CA THR A 211 1.65 -17.70 -18.99
C THR A 211 0.17 -17.36 -18.74
N ALA A 212 -0.52 -18.10 -17.87
CA ALA A 212 -1.88 -17.78 -17.46
C ALA A 212 -1.98 -16.44 -16.71
N ILE A 213 -1.01 -16.13 -15.82
CA ILE A 213 -0.94 -14.83 -15.13
C ILE A 213 -0.67 -13.71 -16.15
N ALA A 214 0.31 -13.88 -17.03
CA ALA A 214 0.66 -12.86 -18.01
C ALA A 214 -0.47 -12.62 -19.01
N GLY A 215 -0.96 -13.67 -19.67
CA GLY A 215 -2.03 -13.56 -20.67
C GLY A 215 -3.38 -13.14 -20.05
N GLY A 216 -3.75 -13.76 -18.92
CA GLY A 216 -4.98 -13.42 -18.20
C GLY A 216 -4.91 -12.01 -17.61
N GLY A 217 -3.76 -11.60 -17.07
CA GLY A 217 -3.53 -10.26 -16.55
C GLY A 217 -3.63 -9.19 -17.64
N LEU A 218 -2.97 -9.39 -18.79
CA LEU A 218 -3.07 -8.47 -19.93
C LEU A 218 -4.51 -8.41 -20.48
N GLY A 219 -5.18 -9.56 -20.60
CA GLY A 219 -6.58 -9.61 -21.04
C GLY A 219 -7.51 -8.86 -20.07
N LEU A 220 -7.32 -9.05 -18.77
CA LEU A 220 -8.09 -8.37 -17.73
C LEU A 220 -7.85 -6.85 -17.73
N ILE A 221 -6.58 -6.41 -17.82
CA ILE A 221 -6.23 -5.00 -17.99
C ILE A 221 -6.95 -4.43 -19.22
N TRP A 222 -6.84 -5.11 -20.37
CA TRP A 222 -7.46 -4.67 -21.61
C TRP A 222 -8.98 -4.49 -21.48
N LEU A 223 -9.68 -5.46 -20.88
CA LEU A 223 -11.12 -5.39 -20.65
C LEU A 223 -11.52 -4.22 -19.75
N ILE A 224 -10.74 -3.95 -18.69
CA ILE A 224 -11.02 -2.86 -17.75
C ILE A 224 -10.80 -1.48 -18.39
N ILE A 225 -9.76 -1.32 -19.21
CA ILE A 225 -9.43 -0.03 -19.81
C ILE A 225 -10.20 0.26 -21.10
N LEU A 226 -10.78 -0.77 -21.72
CA LEU A 226 -11.50 -0.68 -22.99
C LEU A 226 -12.62 0.39 -23.01
N PRO A 227 -13.51 0.50 -22.00
CA PRO A 227 -14.57 1.51 -21.99
C PRO A 227 -14.08 2.95 -22.03
N PHE A 228 -12.85 3.20 -21.57
CA PHE A 228 -12.25 4.54 -21.54
C PHE A 228 -11.58 4.92 -22.85
N TYR A 229 -10.93 3.98 -23.52
CA TYR A 229 -10.08 4.30 -24.67
C TYR A 229 -10.64 3.82 -26.00
N GLY A 230 -11.55 2.83 -25.96
CA GLY A 230 -12.11 2.22 -27.18
C GLY A 230 -11.03 1.61 -28.09
N ILE A 231 -11.46 0.98 -29.16
CA ILE A 231 -10.57 0.36 -30.17
C ILE A 231 -10.55 1.13 -31.50
N GLY A 232 -11.12 2.31 -31.55
CA GLY A 232 -11.30 3.09 -32.78
C GLY A 232 -12.69 2.94 -33.38
N SER A 233 -12.85 3.37 -34.64
CA SER A 233 -14.09 3.18 -35.44
C SER A 233 -14.11 1.80 -36.09
N PRO A 234 -15.26 1.34 -36.62
CA PRO A 234 -15.34 0.08 -37.36
C PRO A 234 -14.39 -0.02 -38.58
N GLU A 235 -14.02 1.14 -39.13
CA GLU A 235 -13.09 1.24 -40.27
C GLU A 235 -11.62 1.22 -39.86
N THR A 236 -11.33 1.54 -38.57
CA THR A 236 -9.95 1.68 -38.07
C THR A 236 -9.78 0.99 -36.69
N ILE A 237 -10.16 -0.30 -36.67
CA ILE A 237 -10.02 -1.11 -35.43
C ILE A 237 -8.55 -1.23 -35.06
N ASN A 238 -8.22 -0.78 -33.85
CA ASN A 238 -6.87 -0.87 -33.26
C ASN A 238 -6.93 -1.45 -31.85
N ILE A 239 -6.73 -2.74 -31.72
CA ILE A 239 -6.77 -3.49 -30.46
C ILE A 239 -5.68 -3.02 -29.47
N SER A 240 -4.56 -2.48 -29.97
CA SER A 240 -3.46 -1.98 -29.12
C SER A 240 -3.71 -0.58 -28.60
N LYS A 241 -4.67 0.19 -29.13
CA LYS A 241 -4.97 1.56 -28.76
C LYS A 241 -5.20 1.74 -27.24
N PRO A 242 -5.99 0.87 -26.54
CA PRO A 242 -6.17 1.01 -25.10
C PRO A 242 -4.85 0.93 -24.32
N PHE A 243 -3.97 -0.01 -24.64
CA PHE A 243 -2.67 -0.14 -23.97
C PHE A 243 -1.76 1.05 -24.25
N PHE A 244 -1.74 1.56 -25.48
CA PHE A 244 -0.94 2.73 -25.82
C PHE A 244 -1.43 3.99 -25.09
N SER A 245 -2.73 4.15 -24.93
CA SER A 245 -3.33 5.25 -24.17
C SER A 245 -3.03 5.15 -22.69
N LEU A 246 -3.14 3.95 -22.10
CA LEU A 246 -2.71 3.69 -20.72
C LEU A 246 -1.22 3.98 -20.53
N TYR A 247 -0.35 3.53 -21.45
CA TYR A 247 1.08 3.82 -21.40
C TYR A 247 1.36 5.33 -21.41
N LYS A 248 0.68 6.11 -22.28
CA LYS A 248 0.82 7.55 -22.32
C LYS A 248 0.44 8.21 -20.98
N LEU A 249 -0.68 7.77 -20.38
CA LEU A 249 -1.12 8.24 -19.07
C LEU A 249 -0.04 7.97 -18.01
N LEU A 250 0.39 6.72 -17.88
CA LEU A 250 1.39 6.30 -16.87
C LEU A 250 2.72 7.01 -17.05
N LYS A 251 3.16 7.18 -18.29
CA LYS A 251 4.38 7.92 -18.62
C LYS A 251 4.25 9.39 -18.25
N GLY A 252 3.14 10.04 -18.63
CA GLY A 252 2.86 11.43 -18.28
C GLY A 252 2.87 11.67 -16.77
N THR A 253 2.18 10.82 -16.01
CA THR A 253 2.20 10.85 -14.53
C THR A 253 3.61 10.69 -13.97
N ALA A 254 4.36 9.71 -14.47
CA ALA A 254 5.73 9.48 -14.03
C ALA A 254 6.66 10.67 -14.34
N ASP A 255 6.49 11.32 -15.48
CA ASP A 255 7.31 12.47 -15.89
C ASP A 255 6.93 13.75 -15.12
N TYR A 256 5.67 13.88 -14.68
CA TYR A 256 5.24 14.99 -13.83
C TYR A 256 5.95 15.01 -12.48
N TYR A 257 6.07 13.85 -11.84
CA TYR A 257 6.73 13.69 -10.52
C TYR A 257 8.25 13.39 -10.62
N SER A 258 8.97 13.95 -11.60
CA SER A 258 10.40 13.71 -11.83
C SER A 258 11.31 14.33 -10.78
N PHE A 259 11.08 14.03 -9.49
CA PHE A 259 11.87 14.51 -8.36
C PHE A 259 12.51 13.36 -7.59
N ALA A 260 13.65 13.63 -6.94
CA ALA A 260 14.33 12.64 -6.10
C ALA A 260 13.42 12.19 -4.94
N SER A 261 12.74 13.13 -4.32
CA SER A 261 11.66 12.88 -3.34
C SER A 261 10.53 13.89 -3.54
N VAL A 262 9.28 13.44 -3.31
CA VAL A 262 8.09 14.28 -3.30
C VAL A 262 7.53 14.25 -1.87
N ASN A 263 8.15 15.02 -0.98
CA ASN A 263 7.93 15.01 0.47
C ASN A 263 8.11 13.63 1.14
N ALA A 264 8.71 12.65 0.49
CA ALA A 264 9.01 11.36 1.11
C ALA A 264 10.26 11.48 1.99
N PHE A 265 10.13 11.20 3.28
CA PHE A 265 11.25 11.19 4.21
C PHE A 265 11.97 9.84 4.14
N ASN A 266 12.58 9.59 2.99
CA ASN A 266 13.31 8.39 2.62
C ASN A 266 14.81 8.66 2.42
N PHE A 267 15.52 7.74 1.76
CA PHE A 267 16.95 7.93 1.43
C PHE A 267 17.21 9.24 0.66
N TRP A 268 16.25 9.72 -0.14
CA TRP A 268 16.36 10.95 -0.94
C TRP A 268 15.78 12.18 -0.24
N GLY A 269 15.40 12.10 1.04
CA GLY A 269 14.82 13.23 1.77
C GLY A 269 15.69 14.48 1.77
N TRP A 270 17.02 14.33 1.76
CA TRP A 270 17.97 15.43 1.63
C TRP A 270 17.92 16.13 0.25
N ALA A 271 17.43 15.44 -0.79
CA ALA A 271 17.25 15.93 -2.15
C ALA A 271 15.77 16.17 -2.48
N ASN A 272 14.95 16.49 -1.47
CA ASN A 272 13.52 16.73 -1.63
C ASN A 272 13.27 17.84 -2.65
N TRP A 273 12.38 17.58 -3.62
CA TRP A 273 12.08 18.49 -4.74
C TRP A 273 13.25 18.80 -5.70
N ILE A 274 14.40 18.15 -5.56
CA ILE A 274 15.45 18.18 -6.58
C ILE A 274 15.06 17.22 -7.71
N ARG A 275 15.30 17.63 -8.96
CA ARG A 275 15.00 16.78 -10.13
C ARG A 275 15.80 15.48 -10.10
N ASP A 276 15.16 14.35 -10.38
CA ASP A 276 15.77 13.03 -10.29
C ASP A 276 16.76 12.71 -11.42
N TYR A 277 16.79 13.53 -12.46
CA TYR A 277 17.83 13.49 -13.49
C TYR A 277 19.11 14.24 -13.10
N THR A 278 19.11 14.95 -11.96
CA THR A 278 20.35 15.50 -11.36
C THR A 278 21.34 14.37 -11.12
N THR A 279 22.61 14.59 -11.46
CA THR A 279 23.64 13.56 -11.43
C THR A 279 24.57 13.68 -10.21
N PHE A 280 24.98 12.53 -9.70
CA PHE A 280 26.10 12.37 -8.78
C PHE A 280 27.13 11.44 -9.43
N LEU A 281 28.38 11.91 -9.58
CA LEU A 281 29.43 11.20 -10.31
C LEU A 281 29.04 10.77 -11.74
N GLY A 282 28.25 11.61 -12.44
CA GLY A 282 27.78 11.32 -13.80
C GLY A 282 26.56 10.38 -13.90
N ILE A 283 26.06 9.84 -12.78
CA ILE A 283 24.90 8.94 -12.74
C ILE A 283 23.71 9.70 -12.13
N SER A 284 22.55 9.67 -12.79
CA SER A 284 21.35 10.34 -12.25
C SER A 284 20.81 9.68 -10.98
N TYR A 285 20.20 10.47 -10.08
CA TYR A 285 19.58 9.97 -8.84
C TYR A 285 18.58 8.87 -9.13
N LYS A 286 17.80 9.01 -10.22
CA LYS A 286 16.88 7.97 -10.68
C LYS A 286 17.58 6.63 -10.92
N VAL A 287 18.68 6.64 -11.64
CA VAL A 287 19.45 5.41 -11.95
C VAL A 287 20.07 4.84 -10.69
N ILE A 288 20.65 5.67 -9.82
CA ILE A 288 21.20 5.22 -8.53
C ILE A 288 20.13 4.54 -7.68
N GLY A 289 18.94 5.14 -7.56
CA GLY A 289 17.83 4.57 -6.81
C GLY A 289 17.35 3.23 -7.38
N LEU A 290 17.29 3.10 -8.72
CA LEU A 290 16.94 1.84 -9.38
C LEU A 290 18.02 0.76 -9.20
N ILE A 291 19.30 1.12 -9.19
CA ILE A 291 20.42 0.18 -8.90
C ILE A 291 20.27 -0.34 -7.46
N PHE A 292 20.05 0.53 -6.48
CA PHE A 292 19.86 0.13 -5.09
C PHE A 292 18.65 -0.80 -4.91
N LEU A 293 17.54 -0.47 -5.57
CA LEU A 293 16.36 -1.35 -5.58
C LEU A 293 16.67 -2.70 -6.23
N GLY A 294 17.36 -2.71 -7.38
CA GLY A 294 17.77 -3.94 -8.06
C GLY A 294 18.64 -4.83 -7.17
N ILE A 295 19.62 -4.26 -6.47
CA ILE A 295 20.47 -4.97 -5.50
C ILE A 295 19.62 -5.56 -4.37
N LEU A 296 18.68 -4.78 -3.82
CA LEU A 296 17.76 -5.26 -2.79
C LEU A 296 16.92 -6.44 -3.28
N LEU A 297 16.35 -6.36 -4.47
CA LEU A 297 15.49 -7.42 -5.03
C LEU A 297 16.29 -8.70 -5.30
N ILE A 298 17.51 -8.58 -5.82
CA ILE A 298 18.43 -9.73 -5.99
C ILE A 298 18.73 -10.35 -4.62
N TRP A 299 19.07 -9.54 -3.63
CA TRP A 299 19.33 -10.01 -2.26
C TRP A 299 18.15 -10.77 -1.67
N LEU A 300 16.93 -10.20 -1.76
CA LEU A 300 15.72 -10.86 -1.27
C LEU A 300 15.39 -12.14 -2.05
N GLY A 301 15.69 -12.17 -3.35
CA GLY A 301 15.56 -13.38 -4.17
C GLY A 301 16.50 -14.49 -3.69
N VAL A 302 17.77 -14.18 -3.43
CA VAL A 302 18.75 -15.14 -2.86
C VAL A 302 18.31 -15.59 -1.46
N PHE A 303 17.86 -14.67 -0.61
CA PHE A 303 17.36 -14.98 0.73
C PHE A 303 16.17 -15.95 0.68
N LEU A 304 15.14 -15.68 -0.15
CA LEU A 304 13.97 -16.56 -0.30
C LEU A 304 14.33 -17.91 -0.91
N TYR A 305 15.26 -17.94 -1.87
CA TYR A 305 15.77 -19.17 -2.48
C TYR A 305 16.45 -20.06 -1.43
N GLN A 306 17.35 -19.48 -0.62
CA GLN A 306 18.04 -20.21 0.46
C GLN A 306 17.04 -20.77 1.48
N GLN A 307 16.06 -19.97 1.89
CA GLN A 307 15.03 -20.44 2.82
C GLN A 307 14.15 -21.54 2.24
N HIS A 308 13.97 -21.57 0.91
CA HIS A 308 13.22 -22.64 0.26
C HIS A 308 14.00 -23.95 0.20
N HIS A 309 15.30 -23.92 -0.09
CA HIS A 309 16.08 -25.11 -0.36
C HIS A 309 16.78 -25.70 0.89
N PHE A 310 17.15 -24.87 1.85
CA PHE A 310 17.95 -25.29 3.01
C PHE A 310 17.15 -25.41 4.32
N THR A 311 15.85 -25.04 4.32
CA THR A 311 15.00 -25.29 5.48
C THR A 311 14.40 -26.70 5.39
N ALA A 312 14.49 -27.49 6.48
CA ALA A 312 13.96 -28.85 6.55
C ALA A 312 12.51 -28.90 6.05
N SER A 313 12.18 -29.94 5.26
CA SER A 313 10.96 -29.98 4.43
C SER A 313 9.64 -29.89 5.21
N ASP A 314 9.65 -30.18 6.52
CA ASP A 314 8.42 -30.36 7.31
C ASP A 314 7.95 -29.14 8.11
N SER A 315 8.73 -28.04 8.18
CA SER A 315 8.33 -26.86 8.93
C SER A 315 7.86 -25.72 8.01
N THR A 316 6.56 -25.42 8.04
CA THR A 316 5.95 -24.31 7.27
C THR A 316 6.29 -22.93 7.86
N THR A 317 6.49 -22.84 9.17
CA THR A 317 6.68 -21.59 9.90
C THR A 317 7.94 -20.80 9.51
N PRO A 318 9.15 -21.40 9.36
CA PRO A 318 10.33 -20.64 8.94
C PRO A 318 10.20 -20.05 7.54
N ARG A 319 9.57 -20.77 6.60
CA ARG A 319 9.32 -20.28 5.24
C ARG A 319 8.33 -19.11 5.23
N PHE A 320 7.27 -19.23 6.00
CA PHE A 320 6.29 -18.15 6.19
C PHE A 320 6.96 -16.91 6.79
N THR A 321 7.77 -17.09 7.84
CA THR A 321 8.54 -16.01 8.48
C THR A 321 9.45 -15.31 7.47
N ALA A 322 10.21 -16.08 6.67
CA ALA A 322 11.07 -15.52 5.64
C ALA A 322 10.28 -14.72 4.58
N GLN A 323 9.12 -15.20 4.17
CA GLN A 323 8.25 -14.50 3.24
C GLN A 323 7.72 -13.18 3.82
N ILE A 324 7.30 -13.17 5.09
CA ILE A 324 6.83 -11.96 5.77
C ILE A 324 7.96 -10.93 5.93
N ILE A 325 9.16 -11.37 6.30
CA ILE A 325 10.33 -10.49 6.38
C ILE A 325 10.66 -9.93 5.00
N ALA A 326 10.73 -10.78 3.98
CA ALA A 326 11.09 -10.38 2.62
C ALA A 326 10.10 -9.35 2.05
N ILE A 327 8.77 -9.58 2.19
CA ILE A 327 7.78 -8.64 1.69
C ILE A 327 7.78 -7.31 2.46
N SER A 328 7.97 -7.35 3.79
CA SER A 328 8.08 -6.14 4.61
C SER A 328 9.27 -5.28 4.18
N ILE A 329 10.46 -5.92 4.00
CA ILE A 329 11.67 -5.24 3.53
C ILE A 329 11.48 -4.72 2.10
N MET A 330 10.86 -5.50 1.22
CA MET A 330 10.66 -5.13 -0.16
C MET A 330 9.76 -3.90 -0.30
N LEU A 331 8.60 -3.89 0.37
CA LEU A 331 7.66 -2.76 0.29
C LEU A 331 8.25 -1.51 0.95
N PHE A 332 8.97 -1.67 2.08
CA PHE A 332 9.68 -0.54 2.67
C PHE A 332 10.87 -0.10 1.80
N GLY A 333 11.57 -1.02 1.14
CA GLY A 333 12.63 -0.73 0.16
C GLY A 333 12.12 0.05 -1.05
N PHE A 334 10.91 -0.23 -1.53
CA PHE A 334 10.28 0.58 -2.58
C PHE A 334 9.98 2.02 -2.14
N PHE A 335 9.70 2.25 -0.86
CA PHE A 335 9.61 3.61 -0.33
C PHE A 335 11.00 4.26 -0.19
N MET A 336 12.00 3.49 0.25
CA MET A 336 13.30 4.00 0.65
C MET A 336 14.25 4.33 -0.51
N LEU A 337 14.32 3.48 -1.54
CA LEU A 337 15.45 3.44 -2.47
C LEU A 337 15.20 4.15 -3.81
N PRO A 338 14.06 3.97 -4.51
CA PRO A 338 13.77 4.69 -5.73
C PRO A 338 13.50 6.17 -5.47
N THR A 339 13.65 6.97 -6.53
CA THR A 339 13.14 8.34 -6.58
C THR A 339 11.62 8.38 -6.85
N ARG A 340 11.02 9.57 -6.86
CA ARG A 340 9.58 9.82 -7.15
C ARG A 340 8.63 9.25 -6.12
N MET A 341 9.10 9.02 -4.88
CA MET A 341 8.27 8.50 -3.80
C MET A 341 7.53 9.63 -3.09
N HIS A 342 6.29 9.35 -2.69
CA HIS A 342 5.46 10.23 -1.88
C HIS A 342 5.51 9.85 -0.41
N GLU A 343 5.16 10.80 0.44
CA GLU A 343 5.19 10.74 1.91
C GLU A 343 4.45 9.53 2.52
N ARG A 344 3.42 9.01 1.85
CA ARG A 344 2.52 7.95 2.35
C ARG A 344 2.88 6.53 1.90
N TYR A 345 3.82 6.34 0.95
CA TYR A 345 4.08 5.01 0.39
C TYR A 345 4.75 4.02 1.35
N MET A 346 5.27 4.50 2.50
CA MET A 346 5.75 3.58 3.54
C MET A 346 4.62 2.75 4.17
N LEU A 347 3.35 3.17 4.04
CA LEU A 347 2.17 2.46 4.55
C LEU A 347 2.09 1.02 4.09
N TYR A 348 2.49 0.73 2.84
CA TYR A 348 2.33 -0.59 2.23
C TYR A 348 3.07 -1.71 2.96
N GLY A 349 4.14 -1.39 3.68
CA GLY A 349 4.88 -2.34 4.51
C GLY A 349 4.27 -2.61 5.89
N LEU A 350 3.46 -1.70 6.44
CA LEU A 350 3.02 -1.76 7.84
C LEU A 350 2.10 -2.95 8.15
N GLY A 351 1.21 -3.33 7.22
CA GLY A 351 0.36 -4.49 7.40
C GLY A 351 1.16 -5.79 7.56
N PHE A 352 2.24 -5.94 6.79
CA PHE A 352 3.14 -7.09 6.88
C PHE A 352 4.02 -7.05 8.13
N LEU A 353 4.44 -5.87 8.58
CA LEU A 353 5.16 -5.71 9.84
C LEU A 353 4.32 -6.11 11.06
N VAL A 354 3.01 -5.82 11.04
CA VAL A 354 2.09 -6.32 12.09
C VAL A 354 2.10 -7.84 12.13
N ILE A 355 2.07 -8.51 10.97
CA ILE A 355 2.17 -9.97 10.89
C ILE A 355 3.55 -10.44 11.41
N ALA A 356 4.62 -9.73 11.06
CA ALA A 356 5.97 -10.04 11.50
C ALA A 356 6.14 -9.99 13.04
N ILE A 357 5.39 -9.14 13.74
CA ILE A 357 5.41 -9.05 15.22
C ILE A 357 5.02 -10.38 15.88
N ALA A 358 4.07 -11.14 15.30
CA ALA A 358 3.68 -12.45 15.81
C ALA A 358 4.82 -13.47 15.80
N LEU A 359 5.69 -13.34 14.80
CA LEU A 359 6.77 -14.27 14.52
C LEU A 359 8.08 -13.84 15.18
N ILE A 360 8.33 -12.54 15.23
CA ILE A 360 9.53 -11.91 15.78
C ILE A 360 9.09 -10.69 16.59
N PRO A 361 8.79 -10.84 17.90
CA PRO A 361 8.27 -9.77 18.74
C PRO A 361 9.12 -8.49 18.77
N ALA A 362 10.44 -8.61 18.54
CA ALA A 362 11.36 -7.47 18.49
C ALA A 362 11.05 -6.50 17.33
N ILE A 363 10.37 -6.93 16.26
CA ILE A 363 9.95 -6.08 15.13
C ILE A 363 8.92 -5.03 15.56
N LYS A 364 8.26 -5.22 16.70
CA LYS A 364 7.32 -4.22 17.26
C LYS A 364 7.92 -2.82 17.35
N TRP A 365 9.20 -2.69 17.66
CA TRP A 365 9.86 -1.38 17.73
C TRP A 365 10.05 -0.73 16.36
N ILE A 366 10.33 -1.53 15.33
CA ILE A 366 10.39 -1.04 13.95
C ILE A 366 9.00 -0.59 13.49
N TYR A 367 7.97 -1.38 13.77
CA TYR A 367 6.58 -1.03 13.44
C TYR A 367 6.18 0.32 14.04
N TRP A 368 6.41 0.55 15.34
CA TRP A 368 6.09 1.82 15.98
C TRP A 368 6.99 2.96 15.49
N GLY A 369 8.28 2.69 15.27
CA GLY A 369 9.20 3.66 14.67
C GLY A 369 8.68 4.17 13.32
N LEU A 370 8.29 3.25 12.42
CA LEU A 370 7.73 3.59 11.11
C LEU A 370 6.32 4.22 11.20
N THR A 371 5.51 3.83 12.17
CA THR A 371 4.22 4.50 12.42
C THR A 371 4.44 5.97 12.81
N ILE A 372 5.37 6.25 13.72
CA ILE A 372 5.68 7.61 14.19
C ILE A 372 6.31 8.44 13.07
N THR A 373 7.33 7.91 12.40
CA THR A 373 8.00 8.62 11.29
C THR A 373 7.08 8.83 10.10
N GLY A 374 6.20 7.86 9.81
CA GLY A 374 5.17 7.97 8.80
C GLY A 374 4.12 9.04 9.14
N ALA A 375 3.66 9.08 10.39
CA ALA A 375 2.75 10.12 10.85
C ALA A 375 3.39 11.52 10.76
N ALA A 376 4.67 11.65 11.12
CA ALA A 376 5.42 12.89 10.96
C ALA A 376 5.55 13.29 9.48
N ASN A 377 5.85 12.33 8.60
CA ASN A 377 5.99 12.57 7.17
C ASN A 377 4.68 13.01 6.51
N VAL A 378 3.61 12.27 6.77
CA VAL A 378 2.27 12.57 6.23
C VAL A 378 1.73 13.88 6.84
N GLY A 379 1.94 14.10 8.15
CA GLY A 379 1.57 15.34 8.83
C GLY A 379 2.30 16.57 8.27
N TYR A 380 3.59 16.44 7.95
CA TYR A 380 4.37 17.50 7.30
C TYR A 380 3.75 17.90 5.95
N ALA A 381 3.44 16.92 5.09
CA ALA A 381 2.82 17.21 3.80
C ALA A 381 1.41 17.76 3.96
N TYR A 382 0.63 17.23 4.91
CA TYR A 382 -0.71 17.73 5.22
C TYR A 382 -0.72 19.20 5.65
N LEU A 383 0.20 19.59 6.55
CA LEU A 383 0.35 20.98 6.98
C LEU A 383 0.80 21.87 5.84
N ARG A 384 1.75 21.42 5.02
CA ARG A 384 2.29 22.19 3.91
C ARG A 384 1.24 22.61 2.89
N TYR A 385 0.29 21.74 2.58
CA TYR A 385 -0.69 21.97 1.51
C TYR A 385 -2.06 22.44 1.99
N ASN A 386 -2.42 22.15 3.24
CA ASN A 386 -3.72 22.57 3.78
C ASN A 386 -3.63 23.84 4.64
N TYR A 387 -2.45 24.16 5.17
CA TYR A 387 -2.21 25.27 6.10
C TYR A 387 -0.92 26.00 5.73
N GLU A 388 -0.85 26.49 4.49
CA GLU A 388 0.37 27.10 3.93
C GLU A 388 0.89 28.26 4.80
N ASP A 389 0.02 29.17 5.24
CA ASP A 389 0.41 30.32 6.07
C ASP A 389 1.07 29.85 7.39
N LEU A 390 0.49 28.86 8.04
CA LEU A 390 1.06 28.28 9.28
C LEU A 390 2.37 27.55 8.99
N PHE A 391 2.43 26.80 7.90
CA PHE A 391 3.61 26.03 7.53
C PHE A 391 4.81 26.94 7.22
N TYR A 392 4.61 27.97 6.41
CA TYR A 392 5.69 28.90 6.03
C TYR A 392 6.00 29.93 7.12
N ALA A 393 5.21 30.03 8.19
CA ALA A 393 5.59 30.76 9.39
C ALA A 393 6.68 30.03 10.22
N ILE A 394 6.87 28.72 10.01
CA ILE A 394 7.92 27.93 10.66
C ILE A 394 9.25 28.23 9.95
N PRO A 395 10.33 28.58 10.68
CA PRO A 395 11.64 28.81 10.08
C PRO A 395 12.11 27.61 9.24
N GLU A 396 12.59 27.86 8.02
CA GLU A 396 13.00 26.83 7.06
C GLU A 396 14.03 25.85 7.66
N MET A 397 14.94 26.33 8.51
CA MET A 397 15.92 25.49 9.19
C MET A 397 15.25 24.37 10.03
N TRP A 398 14.13 24.66 10.69
CA TRP A 398 13.38 23.66 11.47
C TRP A 398 12.68 22.66 10.56
N LEU A 399 12.08 23.13 9.46
CA LEU A 399 11.43 22.26 8.47
C LEU A 399 12.45 21.31 7.83
N GLN A 400 13.63 21.82 7.44
CA GLN A 400 14.71 20.99 6.91
C GLN A 400 15.25 20.02 7.96
N SER A 401 15.39 20.44 9.22
CA SER A 401 15.84 19.57 10.31
C SER A 401 14.88 18.40 10.53
N VAL A 402 13.57 18.63 10.44
CA VAL A 402 12.57 17.55 10.51
C VAL A 402 12.74 16.56 9.37
N VAL A 403 12.84 17.06 8.11
CA VAL A 403 13.03 16.22 6.92
C VAL A 403 14.28 15.34 7.07
N TYR A 404 15.42 15.93 7.43
CA TYR A 404 16.69 15.20 7.52
C TYR A 404 16.69 14.20 8.70
N THR A 405 16.19 14.61 9.87
CA THR A 405 16.16 13.74 11.05
C THR A 405 15.26 12.53 10.81
N VAL A 406 14.03 12.76 10.32
CA VAL A 406 13.07 11.67 10.09
C VAL A 406 13.55 10.76 8.95
N SER A 407 14.15 11.31 7.89
CA SER A 407 14.77 10.52 6.82
C SER A 407 15.92 9.65 7.34
N ALA A 408 16.80 10.19 8.18
CA ALA A 408 17.88 9.42 8.80
C ALA A 408 17.35 8.30 9.70
N VAL A 409 16.33 8.56 10.51
CA VAL A 409 15.66 7.53 11.33
C VAL A 409 15.07 6.44 10.43
N ASN A 410 14.40 6.79 9.34
CA ASN A 410 13.84 5.81 8.40
C ASN A 410 14.93 4.96 7.73
N VAL A 411 16.09 5.55 7.37
CA VAL A 411 17.25 4.78 6.87
C VAL A 411 17.74 3.80 7.92
N ILE A 412 17.88 4.22 9.16
CA ILE A 412 18.31 3.34 10.27
C ILE A 412 17.31 2.19 10.45
N LEU A 413 16.01 2.48 10.51
CA LEU A 413 14.96 1.46 10.64
C LEU A 413 14.99 0.48 9.47
N PHE A 414 15.24 0.98 8.24
CA PHE A 414 15.40 0.13 7.05
C PHE A 414 16.61 -0.80 7.16
N LEU A 415 17.75 -0.31 7.59
CA LEU A 415 18.94 -1.14 7.81
C LEU A 415 18.74 -2.16 8.93
N VAL A 416 18.03 -1.79 10.01
CA VAL A 416 17.70 -2.71 11.10
C VAL A 416 16.77 -3.82 10.61
N ILE A 417 15.70 -3.52 9.85
CA ILE A 417 14.83 -4.59 9.34
C ILE A 417 15.57 -5.47 8.33
N LEU A 418 16.43 -4.88 7.48
CA LEU A 418 17.26 -5.63 6.53
C LEU A 418 18.18 -6.62 7.26
N SER A 419 18.69 -6.25 8.44
CA SER A 419 19.56 -7.14 9.23
C SER A 419 18.91 -8.48 9.62
N TYR A 420 17.58 -8.57 9.62
CA TYR A 420 16.87 -9.83 9.90
C TYR A 420 17.06 -10.89 8.81
N THR A 421 17.45 -10.52 7.60
CA THR A 421 17.81 -11.49 6.55
C THR A 421 19.13 -12.22 6.80
N PHE A 422 19.99 -11.68 7.67
CA PHE A 422 21.29 -12.28 8.06
C PHE A 422 21.18 -13.17 9.31
N ARG A 423 20.06 -13.13 10.02
CA ARG A 423 19.87 -13.91 11.24
C ARG A 423 19.35 -15.29 10.91
N PRO A 424 19.81 -16.36 11.62
CA PRO A 424 19.15 -17.65 11.57
C PRO A 424 17.65 -17.44 11.88
N GLN A 425 16.78 -17.88 11.00
CA GLN A 425 15.33 -17.80 11.28
C GLN A 425 15.06 -18.69 12.49
N PRO A 426 14.33 -18.20 13.53
CA PRO A 426 14.03 -19.02 14.69
C PRO A 426 13.29 -20.27 14.23
N LEU A 427 13.88 -21.43 14.50
CA LEU A 427 13.15 -22.69 14.46
C LEU A 427 12.00 -22.49 15.46
N ALA A 428 10.76 -22.52 14.97
CA ALA A 428 9.62 -22.45 15.85
C ALA A 428 9.80 -23.56 16.90
N SER A 429 9.94 -23.18 18.16
CA SER A 429 9.76 -24.14 19.25
C SER A 429 8.39 -24.75 19.03
N ALA A 430 8.31 -26.06 18.81
CA ALA A 430 7.06 -26.77 18.71
C ALA A 430 6.13 -26.27 19.85
N PRO A 431 4.84 -26.04 19.58
CA PRO A 431 3.93 -25.72 20.65
C PRO A 431 4.12 -26.80 21.71
N ALA A 432 4.48 -26.38 22.93
CA ALA A 432 4.64 -27.30 24.03
C ALA A 432 3.33 -28.10 24.12
N VAL A 433 3.39 -29.36 23.73
CA VAL A 433 2.34 -30.33 24.04
C VAL A 433 2.35 -30.42 25.55
N ILE A 434 1.49 -29.68 26.19
CA ILE A 434 1.25 -29.79 27.63
C ILE A 434 0.50 -31.13 27.78
N PRO A 435 1.04 -32.06 28.56
CA PRO A 435 0.40 -33.36 28.81
C PRO A 435 -0.95 -33.20 29.52
#